data_bc0d25b2b34c8a38d0e70da253024a16
#
_entry.id   bc0d25b2b34c8a38d0e70da253024a16
#
_cell.length_a   1.000
_cell.length_b   1.000
_cell.length_c   1.000
_cell.angle_alpha   90.00
_cell.angle_beta   90.00
_cell.angle_gamma   90.00
#
_symmetry.space_group_name_H-M   'P 1'
#
loop_
_entity.id
_entity.type
_entity.pdbx_description
1 polymer ?
#
loop_
_entity_poly.entity_id
_entity_poly.type
_entity_poly.pdbx_seq_one_letter_code
_entity_poly.pdbx_strand_id
1 'polypeptide(L)'
;MLKRSTLYFLLIFLVFSPTLTRGQVDYLEGHDVQKGEELFKANCTSCHKLGDEKKARLIGPGLNLEIFEEYTEEWLISWIKNSSAMIENGDEQAIAIFEEYNQSVMTAFPTLSDDDVRDILAYIESPPVVEVEEVVVLDSLDSESNDISSDNLVVIIIGLLGFLLFILFLKNSLKKASKIDETLFQGVKRWVLSNFALVLIALHLGVLVLIVIGWQSLSKIGIQQNYKPAQPIEFSHKLHAGVNGIDCNYCHSSARKSKHSGIPSANVCMNCHANIVEGPVHGTKEIAKIYEAVGYDVDSRTYIEGYEQKPIKWVRIHNLPDLAYFNHSQHVVAGNIDCQECHGPIEEMDVVYQQEKLTMGWCINCHRDTKIDLDNPYYHEYNDWVEKHKKVDLTVENIGGLECGKCHY
;
A
#
# COMPACT_ATOMS: atom_id res chain seq x y z
N MET A 1 62.24 39.79 -51.67
CA MET A 1 61.50 39.91 -50.44
C MET A 1 61.07 38.52 -49.99
N LEU A 2 61.84 37.92 -49.10
CA LEU A 2 61.63 36.55 -48.60
C LEU A 2 60.75 36.58 -47.35
N LYS A 3 59.64 35.83 -47.38
CA LYS A 3 58.93 35.47 -46.15
C LYS A 3 59.36 34.07 -45.72
N ARG A 4 59.98 34.02 -44.54
CA ARG A 4 60.36 32.79 -43.84
C ARG A 4 59.10 32.19 -43.23
N SER A 5 58.77 30.94 -43.60
CA SER A 5 57.76 30.12 -42.97
C SER A 5 58.46 29.28 -41.90
N THR A 6 58.08 29.53 -40.62
CA THR A 6 58.61 28.83 -39.49
C THR A 6 57.71 27.61 -39.23
N LEU A 7 58.28 26.42 -39.46
CA LEU A 7 57.63 25.13 -39.23
C LEU A 7 57.69 24.79 -37.74
N TYR A 8 56.58 24.87 -37.06
CA TYR A 8 56.48 24.38 -35.64
C TYR A 8 56.22 22.88 -35.66
N PHE A 9 57.22 22.10 -35.29
CA PHE A 9 57.03 20.68 -34.94
C PHE A 9 56.38 20.64 -33.56
N LEU A 10 55.12 20.26 -33.51
CA LEU A 10 54.39 19.96 -32.32
C LEU A 10 54.65 18.48 -31.97
N LEU A 11 55.57 18.24 -31.06
CA LEU A 11 55.77 16.93 -30.44
C LEU A 11 54.57 16.62 -29.52
N ILE A 12 53.63 15.83 -30.00
CA ILE A 12 52.55 15.26 -29.17
C ILE A 12 53.18 14.13 -28.37
N PHE A 13 53.55 14.41 -27.12
CA PHE A 13 53.79 13.39 -26.13
C PHE A 13 52.42 12.76 -25.73
N LEU A 14 52.10 11.64 -26.35
CA LEU A 14 51.06 10.74 -25.88
C LEU A 14 51.56 10.12 -24.58
N VAL A 15 51.21 10.77 -23.47
CA VAL A 15 51.30 10.16 -22.13
C VAL A 15 50.27 9.02 -22.15
N PHE A 16 50.68 7.82 -22.44
CA PHE A 16 49.95 6.60 -22.10
C PHE A 16 50.01 6.51 -20.55
N SER A 17 49.05 7.12 -19.89
CA SER A 17 48.72 6.73 -18.50
C SER A 17 48.03 5.36 -18.67
N PRO A 18 48.59 4.30 -18.11
CA PRO A 18 47.79 3.09 -17.91
C PRO A 18 46.73 3.51 -16.92
N THR A 19 45.50 3.78 -17.43
CA THR A 19 44.34 3.64 -16.58
C THR A 19 44.36 2.18 -16.15
N LEU A 20 44.88 1.92 -14.94
CA LEU A 20 44.51 0.74 -14.21
C LEU A 20 42.97 0.80 -14.10
N THR A 21 42.29 0.22 -15.07
CA THR A 21 40.96 -0.29 -14.86
C THR A 21 41.17 -1.35 -13.78
N ARG A 22 40.96 -0.94 -12.52
CA ARG A 22 40.73 -1.84 -11.42
C ARG A 22 39.59 -2.70 -11.92
N GLY A 23 39.85 -3.93 -12.32
CA GLY A 23 38.83 -4.88 -12.69
C GLY A 23 37.88 -4.91 -11.50
N GLN A 24 36.71 -4.35 -11.66
CA GLN A 24 35.60 -4.58 -10.80
C GLN A 24 35.40 -6.08 -10.88
N VAL A 25 35.79 -6.79 -9.85
CA VAL A 25 35.53 -8.22 -9.76
C VAL A 25 34.03 -8.28 -9.59
N ASP A 26 33.34 -8.68 -10.63
CA ASP A 26 31.90 -8.95 -10.62
C ASP A 26 31.73 -10.21 -9.75
N TYR A 27 31.62 -10.02 -8.45
CA TYR A 27 31.51 -11.08 -7.45
C TYR A 27 30.21 -11.88 -7.62
N LEU A 28 29.24 -11.35 -8.37
CA LEU A 28 27.86 -11.80 -8.38
C LEU A 28 27.37 -12.14 -9.80
N GLU A 29 28.30 -12.35 -10.76
CA GLU A 29 27.94 -12.74 -12.13
C GLU A 29 27.12 -14.03 -12.13
N GLY A 30 25.89 -13.96 -12.67
CA GLY A 30 25.01 -15.10 -12.81
C GLY A 30 23.90 -15.20 -11.76
N HIS A 31 23.76 -14.22 -10.84
CA HIS A 31 22.66 -14.17 -9.87
C HIS A 31 21.49 -13.34 -10.35
N ASP A 32 20.31 -13.59 -9.79
CA ASP A 32 19.04 -12.97 -10.18
C ASP A 32 18.79 -11.70 -9.39
N VAL A 33 19.11 -10.54 -10.00
CA VAL A 33 18.92 -9.21 -9.39
C VAL A 33 17.44 -8.93 -9.08
N GLN A 34 16.50 -9.40 -9.91
CA GLN A 34 15.07 -9.18 -9.71
C GLN A 34 14.56 -9.97 -8.49
N LYS A 35 14.95 -11.22 -8.38
CA LYS A 35 14.66 -12.04 -7.18
C LYS A 35 15.34 -11.45 -5.94
N GLY A 36 16.57 -10.94 -6.10
CA GLY A 36 17.28 -10.22 -5.03
C GLY A 36 16.53 -9.00 -4.53
N GLU A 37 15.94 -8.21 -5.44
CA GLU A 37 15.07 -7.08 -5.10
C GLU A 37 13.87 -7.50 -4.27
N GLU A 38 13.16 -8.56 -4.69
CA GLU A 38 12.00 -9.06 -3.94
C GLU A 38 12.40 -9.54 -2.54
N LEU A 39 13.48 -10.28 -2.42
CA LEU A 39 13.99 -10.78 -1.14
C LEU A 39 14.48 -9.65 -0.24
N PHE A 40 15.16 -8.64 -0.81
CA PHE A 40 15.61 -7.46 -0.08
C PHE A 40 14.43 -6.65 0.45
N LYS A 41 13.44 -6.37 -0.38
CA LYS A 41 12.23 -5.66 0.02
C LYS A 41 11.48 -6.40 1.12
N ALA A 42 11.35 -7.71 1.01
CA ALA A 42 10.62 -8.53 1.98
C ALA A 42 11.33 -8.68 3.33
N ASN A 43 12.67 -8.61 3.40
CA ASN A 43 13.42 -8.99 4.59
C ASN A 43 14.32 -7.88 5.16
N CYS A 44 14.80 -6.94 4.33
CA CYS A 44 15.90 -6.05 4.70
C CYS A 44 15.48 -4.58 4.88
N THR A 45 14.47 -4.11 4.13
CA THR A 45 14.04 -2.69 4.10
C THR A 45 13.56 -2.16 5.45
N SER A 46 13.15 -3.03 6.37
CA SER A 46 12.76 -2.63 7.73
C SER A 46 13.90 -2.02 8.54
N CYS A 47 15.13 -2.43 8.24
CA CYS A 47 16.33 -2.00 8.98
C CYS A 47 17.37 -1.29 8.10
N HIS A 48 17.38 -1.57 6.79
CA HIS A 48 18.38 -1.06 5.86
C HIS A 48 17.74 -0.31 4.70
N LYS A 49 18.41 0.73 4.21
CA LYS A 49 18.11 1.39 2.93
C LYS A 49 19.29 1.24 1.99
N LEU A 50 19.07 1.26 0.69
CA LEU A 50 20.14 1.40 -0.29
C LEU A 50 20.67 2.83 -0.26
N GLY A 51 21.99 2.99 -0.33
CA GLY A 51 22.67 4.28 -0.37
C GLY A 51 23.78 4.44 0.63
N ASP A 52 24.30 5.67 0.76
CA ASP A 52 25.42 6.01 1.65
C ASP A 52 25.16 5.52 3.08
N GLU A 53 26.13 4.83 3.66
CA GLU A 53 26.06 4.19 4.98
C GLU A 53 25.46 5.10 6.07
N LYS A 54 25.91 6.35 6.12
CA LYS A 54 25.51 7.31 7.17
C LYS A 54 24.23 8.06 6.84
N LYS A 55 24.01 8.39 5.55
CA LYS A 55 22.84 9.17 5.11
C LYS A 55 21.59 8.32 4.99
N ALA A 56 21.75 7.04 4.60
CA ALA A 56 20.66 6.08 4.46
C ALA A 56 20.49 5.22 5.72
N ARG A 57 21.12 5.58 6.85
CA ARG A 57 21.04 4.83 8.10
C ARG A 57 19.64 4.83 8.68
N LEU A 58 19.11 3.64 8.93
CA LEU A 58 17.92 3.40 9.74
C LEU A 58 18.32 2.80 11.10
N ILE A 59 18.00 1.55 11.33
CA ILE A 59 18.51 0.76 12.48
C ILE A 59 19.89 0.23 12.15
N GLY A 60 20.02 -0.34 10.93
CA GLY A 60 21.30 -0.75 10.36
C GLY A 60 21.87 0.30 9.41
N PRO A 61 23.08 0.07 8.87
CA PRO A 61 23.72 0.94 7.89
C PRO A 61 22.89 1.07 6.61
N GLY A 62 23.08 2.17 5.87
CA GLY A 62 22.77 2.21 4.46
C GLY A 62 23.65 1.22 3.71
N LEU A 63 23.08 0.47 2.78
CA LEU A 63 23.82 -0.54 2.02
C LEU A 63 24.15 -0.04 0.62
N ASN A 64 25.42 -0.12 0.26
CA ASN A 64 25.97 0.30 -1.01
C ASN A 64 27.16 -0.59 -1.41
N LEU A 65 27.88 -0.20 -2.44
CA LEU A 65 29.05 -0.95 -2.92
C LEU A 65 30.21 -1.05 -1.92
N GLU A 66 30.26 -0.19 -0.90
CA GLU A 66 31.35 -0.16 0.09
C GLU A 66 31.40 -1.46 0.91
N ILE A 67 30.25 -2.12 1.13
CA ILE A 67 30.21 -3.40 1.86
C ILE A 67 31.02 -4.50 1.18
N PHE A 68 31.16 -4.48 -0.15
CA PHE A 68 31.95 -5.46 -0.92
C PHE A 68 33.44 -5.15 -0.91
N GLU A 69 33.83 -3.93 -0.53
CA GLU A 69 35.23 -3.57 -0.31
C GLU A 69 35.71 -3.95 1.09
N GLU A 70 34.79 -4.00 2.05
CA GLU A 70 35.09 -4.22 3.47
C GLU A 70 34.97 -5.68 3.90
N TYR A 71 33.95 -6.41 3.33
CA TYR A 71 33.64 -7.78 3.74
C TYR A 71 33.69 -8.74 2.52
N THR A 72 34.11 -10.00 2.79
CA THR A 72 34.05 -11.04 1.77
C THR A 72 32.64 -11.58 1.60
N GLU A 73 32.34 -12.16 0.44
CA GLU A 73 31.05 -12.78 0.16
C GLU A 73 30.67 -13.83 1.22
N GLU A 74 31.60 -14.73 1.56
CA GLU A 74 31.35 -15.79 2.54
C GLU A 74 31.07 -15.22 3.94
N TRP A 75 31.74 -14.10 4.28
CA TRP A 75 31.49 -13.41 5.54
C TRP A 75 30.08 -12.78 5.54
N LEU A 76 29.71 -12.08 4.45
CA LEU A 76 28.37 -11.47 4.30
C LEU A 76 27.26 -12.51 4.35
N ILE A 77 27.42 -13.65 3.67
CA ILE A 77 26.45 -14.77 3.73
C ILE A 77 26.31 -15.25 5.18
N SER A 78 27.41 -15.46 5.89
CA SER A 78 27.41 -15.94 7.27
C SER A 78 26.73 -14.92 8.21
N TRP A 79 27.07 -13.64 8.04
CA TRP A 79 26.52 -12.52 8.81
C TRP A 79 25.00 -12.39 8.61
N ILE A 80 24.52 -12.37 7.37
CA ILE A 80 23.11 -12.26 7.05
C ILE A 80 22.32 -13.46 7.60
N LYS A 81 22.87 -14.66 7.48
CA LYS A 81 22.20 -15.88 7.95
C LYS A 81 22.13 -15.98 9.46
N ASN A 82 23.19 -15.59 10.18
CA ASN A 82 23.20 -15.64 11.64
C ASN A 82 24.32 -14.78 12.27
N SER A 83 24.10 -13.48 12.36
CA SER A 83 25.03 -12.53 12.98
C SER A 83 25.30 -12.85 14.46
N SER A 84 24.28 -13.31 15.20
CA SER A 84 24.44 -13.66 16.61
C SER A 84 25.47 -14.77 16.83
N ALA A 85 25.45 -15.82 16.00
CA ALA A 85 26.41 -16.89 16.09
C ALA A 85 27.84 -16.43 15.80
N MET A 86 28.04 -15.48 14.87
CA MET A 86 29.36 -14.92 14.58
C MET A 86 29.90 -14.12 15.78
N ILE A 87 29.05 -13.30 16.41
CA ILE A 87 29.38 -12.54 17.61
C ILE A 87 29.75 -13.50 18.77
N GLU A 88 28.95 -14.52 19.02
CA GLU A 88 29.17 -15.52 20.05
C GLU A 88 30.46 -16.33 19.82
N ASN A 89 30.80 -16.58 18.55
CA ASN A 89 32.05 -17.28 18.18
C ASN A 89 33.29 -16.41 18.22
N GLY A 90 33.16 -15.12 18.54
CA GLY A 90 34.27 -14.22 18.71
C GLY A 90 34.83 -13.63 17.40
N ASP A 91 34.05 -13.57 16.33
CA ASP A 91 34.45 -12.89 15.09
C ASP A 91 34.68 -11.40 15.35
N GLU A 92 35.91 -10.92 15.12
CA GLU A 92 36.31 -9.56 15.47
C GLU A 92 35.54 -8.49 14.70
N GLN A 93 35.21 -8.73 13.41
CA GLN A 93 34.46 -7.80 12.59
C GLN A 93 32.98 -7.78 13.03
N ALA A 94 32.43 -8.94 13.34
CA ALA A 94 31.06 -9.06 13.85
C ALA A 94 30.87 -8.34 15.18
N ILE A 95 31.81 -8.48 16.09
CA ILE A 95 31.81 -7.78 17.39
C ILE A 95 31.95 -6.27 17.20
N ALA A 96 32.82 -5.80 16.30
CA ALA A 96 33.01 -4.38 16.03
C ALA A 96 31.73 -3.71 15.52
N ILE A 97 31.04 -4.35 14.57
CA ILE A 97 29.74 -3.87 14.06
C ILE A 97 28.68 -3.86 15.18
N PHE A 98 28.61 -4.93 15.96
CA PHE A 98 27.66 -5.03 17.07
C PHE A 98 27.86 -3.89 18.08
N GLU A 99 29.11 -3.55 18.45
CA GLU A 99 29.40 -2.44 19.35
C GLU A 99 29.10 -1.08 18.71
N GLU A 100 29.42 -0.88 17.44
CA GLU A 100 29.13 0.36 16.70
C GLU A 100 27.63 0.65 16.62
N TYR A 101 26.81 -0.39 16.48
CA TYR A 101 25.36 -0.27 16.39
C TYR A 101 24.65 -0.45 17.74
N ASN A 102 25.30 0.01 18.85
CA ASN A 102 24.76 0.03 20.21
C ASN A 102 24.27 -1.35 20.68
N GLN A 103 25.01 -2.39 20.35
CA GLN A 103 24.68 -3.79 20.68
C GLN A 103 23.32 -4.25 20.07
N SER A 104 22.94 -3.65 18.97
CA SER A 104 21.77 -4.08 18.21
C SER A 104 22.10 -5.30 17.37
N VAL A 105 21.39 -6.40 17.61
CA VAL A 105 21.60 -7.65 16.87
C VAL A 105 20.79 -7.62 15.59
N MET A 106 21.43 -7.90 14.46
CA MET A 106 20.72 -8.13 13.19
C MET A 106 19.90 -9.41 13.28
N THR A 107 18.65 -9.35 12.80
CA THR A 107 17.77 -10.53 12.73
C THR A 107 18.42 -11.62 11.88
N ALA A 108 18.44 -12.86 12.38
CA ALA A 108 18.96 -14.00 11.63
C ALA A 108 17.95 -14.48 10.58
N PHE A 109 18.45 -14.87 9.39
CA PHE A 109 17.65 -15.38 8.28
C PHE A 109 18.06 -16.82 7.89
N PRO A 110 17.86 -17.81 8.77
CA PRO A 110 18.34 -19.18 8.55
C PRO A 110 17.60 -19.90 7.41
N THR A 111 16.47 -19.39 6.96
CA THR A 111 15.68 -19.95 5.87
C THR A 111 16.11 -19.53 4.49
N LEU A 112 16.92 -18.47 4.38
CA LEU A 112 17.53 -18.06 3.11
C LEU A 112 18.62 -19.05 2.72
N SER A 113 18.60 -19.52 1.48
CA SER A 113 19.72 -20.26 0.91
C SER A 113 20.90 -19.34 0.67
N ASP A 114 22.09 -19.89 0.46
CA ASP A 114 23.28 -19.08 0.10
C ASP A 114 23.07 -18.35 -1.24
N ASP A 115 22.34 -18.97 -2.18
CA ASP A 115 22.00 -18.36 -3.47
C ASP A 115 20.98 -17.22 -3.30
N ASP A 116 19.99 -17.34 -2.41
CA ASP A 116 19.07 -16.23 -2.07
C ASP A 116 19.83 -15.03 -1.51
N VAL A 117 20.84 -15.26 -0.66
CA VAL A 117 21.67 -14.18 -0.14
C VAL A 117 22.50 -13.56 -1.25
N ARG A 118 23.07 -14.36 -2.16
CA ARG A 118 23.79 -13.83 -3.34
C ARG A 118 22.91 -13.00 -4.25
N ASP A 119 21.68 -13.44 -4.51
CA ASP A 119 20.69 -12.65 -5.26
C ASP A 119 20.43 -11.28 -4.59
N ILE A 120 20.31 -11.25 -3.26
CA ILE A 120 20.18 -10.00 -2.49
C ILE A 120 21.43 -9.12 -2.65
N LEU A 121 22.62 -9.69 -2.54
CA LEU A 121 23.87 -8.96 -2.72
C LEU A 121 24.01 -8.43 -4.15
N ALA A 122 23.60 -9.18 -5.18
CA ALA A 122 23.57 -8.73 -6.57
C ALA A 122 22.64 -7.51 -6.74
N TYR A 123 21.50 -7.50 -6.06
CA TYR A 123 20.61 -6.33 -6.06
C TYR A 123 21.23 -5.11 -5.39
N ILE A 124 21.96 -5.28 -4.30
CA ILE A 124 22.68 -4.19 -3.62
C ILE A 124 23.80 -3.63 -4.50
N GLU A 125 24.50 -4.51 -5.26
CA GLU A 125 25.56 -4.11 -6.20
C GLU A 125 25.05 -3.33 -7.38
N SER A 126 23.91 -3.73 -7.95
CA SER A 126 23.34 -3.14 -9.15
C SER A 126 21.84 -2.87 -9.01
N PRO A 127 21.45 -1.96 -8.11
CA PRO A 127 20.04 -1.63 -7.97
C PRO A 127 19.51 -1.04 -9.28
N PRO A 128 18.33 -1.45 -9.75
CA PRO A 128 17.73 -0.88 -10.94
C PRO A 128 17.61 0.64 -10.77
N VAL A 129 18.05 1.40 -11.78
CA VAL A 129 17.92 2.86 -11.78
C VAL A 129 16.44 3.19 -11.88
N VAL A 130 15.83 3.44 -10.75
CA VAL A 130 14.51 4.07 -10.72
C VAL A 130 14.75 5.53 -11.09
N GLU A 131 14.39 5.94 -12.30
CA GLU A 131 14.22 7.35 -12.61
C GLU A 131 13.20 7.88 -11.61
N VAL A 132 13.71 8.57 -10.61
CA VAL A 132 12.88 9.35 -9.69
C VAL A 132 12.39 10.53 -10.53
N GLU A 133 11.22 10.42 -11.11
CA GLU A 133 10.47 11.61 -11.50
C GLU A 133 10.37 12.45 -10.24
N GLU A 134 10.97 13.62 -10.31
CA GLU A 134 10.92 14.63 -9.25
C GLU A 134 9.44 14.97 -9.04
N VAL A 135 8.82 14.27 -8.08
CA VAL A 135 7.47 14.59 -7.64
C VAL A 135 7.60 15.96 -6.98
N VAL A 136 7.30 16.97 -7.76
CA VAL A 136 7.03 18.31 -7.26
C VAL A 136 5.93 18.14 -6.21
N VAL A 137 6.33 18.18 -4.96
CA VAL A 137 5.39 18.26 -3.82
C VAL A 137 4.75 19.63 -3.93
N LEU A 138 3.69 19.70 -4.73
CA LEU A 138 2.69 20.74 -4.59
C LEU A 138 2.03 20.48 -3.25
N ASP A 139 2.37 21.32 -2.28
CA ASP A 139 1.62 21.50 -1.05
C ASP A 139 0.14 21.71 -1.43
N SER A 140 -0.59 20.63 -1.58
CA SER A 140 -2.04 20.66 -1.66
C SER A 140 -2.54 20.74 -0.23
N LEU A 141 -2.78 22.00 0.18
CA LEU A 141 -3.66 22.34 1.28
C LEU A 141 -4.87 21.40 1.28
N ASP A 142 -5.05 20.73 2.40
CA ASP A 142 -6.24 19.96 2.72
C ASP A 142 -7.50 20.78 2.40
N SER A 143 -8.03 20.57 1.21
CA SER A 143 -9.44 20.80 0.96
C SER A 143 -10.13 19.46 1.17
N GLU A 144 -10.79 19.30 2.32
CA GLU A 144 -11.90 18.37 2.44
C GLU A 144 -12.91 18.71 1.33
N SER A 145 -12.66 18.25 0.12
CA SER A 145 -13.68 18.18 -0.91
C SER A 145 -14.56 16.98 -0.52
N ASN A 146 -15.66 17.29 0.15
CA ASN A 146 -16.85 16.47 0.05
C ASN A 146 -17.19 16.43 -1.46
N ASP A 147 -16.57 15.51 -2.19
CA ASP A 147 -16.92 15.22 -3.57
C ASP A 147 -18.33 14.65 -3.57
N ILE A 148 -19.28 15.57 -3.65
CA ILE A 148 -20.64 15.24 -4.09
C ILE A 148 -20.46 14.73 -5.51
N SER A 149 -20.52 13.40 -5.69
CA SER A 149 -20.38 12.80 -7.02
C SER A 149 -21.26 13.57 -8.01
N SER A 150 -20.78 13.79 -9.22
CA SER A 150 -21.50 14.55 -10.27
C SER A 150 -22.94 14.07 -10.45
N ASP A 151 -23.20 12.79 -10.19
CA ASP A 151 -24.53 12.17 -10.26
C ASP A 151 -25.46 12.66 -9.14
N ASN A 152 -24.94 12.85 -7.93
CA ASN A 152 -25.71 13.41 -6.82
C ASN A 152 -25.99 14.90 -7.06
N LEU A 153 -25.06 15.64 -7.68
CA LEU A 153 -25.27 17.05 -8.04
C LEU A 153 -26.40 17.22 -9.05
N VAL A 154 -26.44 16.36 -10.09
CA VAL A 154 -27.50 16.36 -11.10
C VAL A 154 -28.86 16.07 -10.48
N VAL A 155 -28.96 15.08 -9.59
CA VAL A 155 -30.21 14.74 -8.89
C VAL A 155 -30.68 15.89 -7.99
N ILE A 156 -29.75 16.55 -7.28
CA ILE A 156 -30.04 17.71 -6.44
C ILE A 156 -30.54 18.90 -7.30
N ILE A 157 -29.87 19.18 -8.43
CA ILE A 157 -30.27 20.27 -9.35
C ILE A 157 -31.65 20.01 -9.93
N ILE A 158 -31.97 18.78 -10.38
CA ILE A 158 -33.26 18.42 -10.88
C ILE A 158 -34.32 18.55 -9.78
N GLY A 159 -34.01 18.10 -8.56
CA GLY A 159 -34.91 18.24 -7.40
C GLY A 159 -35.17 19.71 -7.04
N LEU A 160 -34.15 20.55 -7.03
CA LEU A 160 -34.27 21.99 -6.77
C LEU A 160 -35.06 22.72 -7.88
N LEU A 161 -34.83 22.37 -9.16
CA LEU A 161 -35.60 22.92 -10.29
C LEU A 161 -37.04 22.52 -10.20
N GLY A 162 -37.31 21.25 -9.91
CA GLY A 162 -38.71 20.75 -9.69
C GLY A 162 -39.38 21.48 -8.53
N PHE A 163 -38.67 21.68 -7.41
CA PHE A 163 -39.17 22.39 -6.24
C PHE A 163 -39.38 23.88 -6.54
N LEU A 164 -38.51 24.52 -7.32
CA LEU A 164 -38.69 25.91 -7.76
C LEU A 164 -39.91 26.07 -8.65
N LEU A 165 -40.09 25.18 -9.64
CA LEU A 165 -41.27 25.17 -10.48
C LEU A 165 -42.56 24.93 -9.67
N PHE A 166 -42.50 24.08 -8.66
CA PHE A 166 -43.60 23.85 -7.72
C PHE A 166 -43.91 25.10 -6.89
N ILE A 167 -42.91 25.83 -6.39
CA ILE A 167 -43.10 27.10 -5.68
C ILE A 167 -43.74 28.15 -6.60
N LEU A 168 -43.21 28.30 -7.85
CA LEU A 168 -43.77 29.24 -8.81
C LEU A 168 -45.23 28.90 -9.17
N PHE A 169 -45.56 27.63 -9.32
CA PHE A 169 -46.90 27.13 -9.53
C PHE A 169 -47.79 27.42 -8.34
N LEU A 170 -47.33 27.14 -7.09
CA LEU A 170 -48.04 27.51 -5.85
C LEU A 170 -48.29 28.99 -5.75
N LYS A 171 -47.28 29.83 -6.05
CA LYS A 171 -47.39 31.29 -6.03
C LYS A 171 -48.47 31.81 -7.00
N ASN A 172 -48.50 31.27 -8.22
CA ASN A 172 -49.52 31.61 -9.21
C ASN A 172 -50.93 31.15 -8.80
N SER A 173 -51.02 29.95 -8.23
CA SER A 173 -52.31 29.36 -7.78
C SER A 173 -52.84 30.08 -6.52
N LEU A 174 -51.97 30.44 -5.57
CA LEU A 174 -52.31 31.25 -4.39
C LEU A 174 -52.73 32.67 -4.76
N LYS A 175 -52.09 33.29 -5.77
CA LYS A 175 -52.47 34.61 -6.29
C LYS A 175 -53.87 34.59 -6.92
N LYS A 176 -54.26 33.44 -7.48
CA LYS A 176 -55.61 33.23 -8.05
C LYS A 176 -56.64 32.93 -6.94
N ALA A 177 -56.25 32.27 -5.87
CA ALA A 177 -57.06 31.93 -4.72
C ALA A 177 -57.30 33.09 -3.72
N SER A 178 -56.35 34.08 -3.65
CA SER A 178 -56.43 35.21 -2.74
C SER A 178 -57.59 36.21 -2.97
N LYS A 179 -58.45 35.93 -3.97
CA LYS A 179 -59.67 36.71 -4.24
C LYS A 179 -60.93 36.05 -3.67
N ILE A 180 -60.82 34.96 -2.92
CA ILE A 180 -61.94 34.18 -2.38
C ILE A 180 -61.82 34.14 -0.88
N ASP A 181 -62.88 34.52 -0.19
CA ASP A 181 -63.01 34.52 1.29
C ASP A 181 -63.26 33.11 1.82
N GLU A 182 -62.32 32.19 1.61
CA GLU A 182 -62.39 30.79 2.03
C GLU A 182 -61.36 30.49 3.13
N THR A 183 -61.71 29.59 4.06
CA THR A 183 -60.69 29.08 5.02
C THR A 183 -59.54 28.42 4.28
N LEU A 184 -58.34 28.53 4.81
CA LEU A 184 -57.10 28.00 4.20
C LEU A 184 -57.25 26.53 3.76
N PHE A 185 -57.97 25.74 4.56
CA PHE A 185 -58.22 24.32 4.28
C PHE A 185 -59.12 24.11 3.05
N GLN A 186 -60.13 24.91 2.88
CA GLN A 186 -61.04 24.80 1.74
C GLN A 186 -60.36 25.25 0.43
N GLY A 187 -59.53 26.27 0.50
CA GLY A 187 -58.69 26.72 -0.62
C GLY A 187 -57.71 25.65 -1.07
N VAL A 188 -56.96 25.01 -0.12
CA VAL A 188 -56.06 23.90 -0.44
C VAL A 188 -56.81 22.71 -1.03
N LYS A 189 -57.92 22.31 -0.44
CA LYS A 189 -58.77 21.19 -0.96
C LYS A 189 -59.23 21.45 -2.38
N ARG A 190 -59.74 22.65 -2.68
CA ARG A 190 -60.19 23.02 -4.04
C ARG A 190 -59.03 23.02 -5.00
N TRP A 191 -57.86 23.54 -4.63
CA TRP A 191 -56.66 23.54 -5.44
C TRP A 191 -56.19 22.12 -5.76
N VAL A 192 -56.09 21.24 -4.76
CA VAL A 192 -55.71 19.81 -4.94
C VAL A 192 -56.67 19.12 -5.88
N LEU A 193 -57.98 19.32 -5.72
CA LEU A 193 -58.98 18.69 -6.58
C LEU A 193 -58.97 19.25 -8.00
N SER A 194 -58.71 20.55 -8.20
CA SER A 194 -58.62 21.18 -9.52
C SER A 194 -57.34 20.83 -10.27
N ASN A 195 -56.27 20.41 -9.53
CA ASN A 195 -54.97 20.02 -10.08
C ASN A 195 -54.62 18.56 -9.77
N PHE A 196 -55.62 17.73 -9.57
CA PHE A 196 -55.46 16.35 -9.08
C PHE A 196 -54.41 15.56 -9.86
N ALA A 197 -54.39 15.65 -11.19
CA ALA A 197 -53.40 14.98 -12.02
C ALA A 197 -51.95 15.43 -11.71
N LEU A 198 -51.73 16.74 -11.50
CA LEU A 198 -50.40 17.28 -11.16
C LEU A 198 -49.95 16.85 -9.76
N VAL A 199 -50.90 16.87 -8.80
CA VAL A 199 -50.62 16.40 -7.43
C VAL A 199 -50.27 14.90 -7.44
N LEU A 200 -50.98 14.11 -8.24
CA LEU A 200 -50.73 12.69 -8.38
C LEU A 200 -49.36 12.41 -9.01
N ILE A 201 -49.01 13.16 -10.06
CA ILE A 201 -47.68 13.08 -10.69
C ILE A 201 -46.56 13.46 -9.69
N ALA A 202 -46.73 14.56 -8.96
CA ALA A 202 -45.75 15.00 -7.94
C ALA A 202 -45.59 13.97 -6.83
N LEU A 203 -46.70 13.34 -6.41
CA LEU A 203 -46.66 12.26 -5.41
C LEU A 203 -45.87 11.04 -5.93
N HIS A 204 -46.14 10.61 -7.17
CA HIS A 204 -45.43 9.49 -7.77
C HIS A 204 -43.93 9.77 -7.94
N LEU A 205 -43.57 10.99 -8.38
CA LEU A 205 -42.16 11.41 -8.46
C LEU A 205 -41.50 11.43 -7.07
N GLY A 206 -42.19 11.92 -6.05
CA GLY A 206 -41.72 11.89 -4.68
C GLY A 206 -41.46 10.46 -4.16
N VAL A 207 -42.43 9.55 -4.45
CA VAL A 207 -42.27 8.12 -4.10
C VAL A 207 -41.07 7.50 -4.85
N LEU A 208 -40.91 7.78 -6.14
CA LEU A 208 -39.76 7.31 -6.93
C LEU A 208 -38.44 7.80 -6.34
N VAL A 209 -38.35 9.07 -5.98
CA VAL A 209 -37.16 9.63 -5.33
C VAL A 209 -36.87 8.92 -4.00
N LEU A 210 -37.89 8.70 -3.18
CA LEU A 210 -37.75 7.96 -1.92
C LEU A 210 -37.29 6.52 -2.13
N ILE A 211 -37.79 5.84 -3.18
CA ILE A 211 -37.36 4.49 -3.55
C ILE A 211 -35.88 4.50 -3.94
N VAL A 212 -35.43 5.47 -4.76
CA VAL A 212 -34.03 5.58 -5.18
C VAL A 212 -33.13 5.86 -3.98
N ILE A 213 -33.50 6.83 -3.12
CA ILE A 213 -32.74 7.14 -1.90
C ILE A 213 -32.70 5.92 -0.97
N GLY A 214 -33.84 5.27 -0.77
CA GLY A 214 -33.93 4.06 0.04
C GLY A 214 -33.07 2.94 -0.51
N TRP A 215 -33.11 2.71 -1.81
CA TRP A 215 -32.25 1.73 -2.48
C TRP A 215 -30.76 2.06 -2.32
N GLN A 216 -30.34 3.29 -2.58
CA GLN A 216 -28.96 3.72 -2.40
C GLN A 216 -28.49 3.59 -0.94
N SER A 217 -29.38 3.87 0.02
CA SER A 217 -29.05 3.71 1.45
C SER A 217 -28.93 2.23 1.83
N LEU A 218 -29.85 1.39 1.37
CA LEU A 218 -29.82 -0.05 1.63
C LEU A 218 -28.63 -0.73 0.96
N SER A 219 -28.27 -0.32 -0.27
CA SER A 219 -27.13 -0.89 -1.00
C SER A 219 -25.78 -0.53 -0.38
N LYS A 220 -25.73 0.46 0.52
CA LYS A 220 -24.53 0.82 1.27
C LYS A 220 -24.39 0.06 2.61
N ILE A 221 -25.40 -0.70 3.01
CA ILE A 221 -25.32 -1.51 4.24
C ILE A 221 -24.27 -2.60 4.04
N GLY A 222 -23.26 -2.62 4.92
CA GLY A 222 -22.11 -3.53 4.83
C GLY A 222 -20.99 -3.07 3.90
N ILE A 223 -21.16 -1.95 3.19
CA ILE A 223 -20.12 -1.30 2.41
C ILE A 223 -19.57 -0.14 3.23
N GLN A 224 -18.33 -0.28 3.66
CA GLN A 224 -17.73 0.67 4.59
C GLN A 224 -16.67 1.55 3.92
N GLN A 225 -16.92 1.99 2.68
CA GLN A 225 -16.03 2.93 2.01
C GLN A 225 -15.83 4.20 2.87
N ASN A 226 -14.58 4.65 2.99
CA ASN A 226 -14.15 5.73 3.89
C ASN A 226 -14.29 5.45 5.39
N TYR A 227 -14.52 4.19 5.78
CA TYR A 227 -14.51 3.82 7.19
C TYR A 227 -13.10 3.96 7.77
N LYS A 228 -12.97 4.87 8.73
CA LYS A 228 -11.71 5.29 9.36
C LYS A 228 -11.87 5.31 10.88
N PRO A 229 -11.91 4.16 11.55
CA PRO A 229 -12.09 4.11 12.99
C PRO A 229 -10.83 4.52 13.74
N ALA A 230 -10.99 5.04 14.96
CA ALA A 230 -9.87 5.22 15.87
C ALA A 230 -9.25 3.87 16.23
N GLN A 231 -7.93 3.81 16.24
CA GLN A 231 -7.16 2.62 16.57
C GLN A 231 -6.58 2.73 18.00
N PRO A 232 -6.28 1.60 18.66
CA PRO A 232 -5.68 1.62 20.00
C PRO A 232 -4.29 2.27 20.02
N ILE A 233 -3.55 2.18 18.95
CA ILE A 233 -2.27 2.85 18.69
C ILE A 233 -2.41 3.68 17.42
N GLU A 234 -1.99 4.93 17.45
CA GLU A 234 -1.97 5.80 16.27
C GLU A 234 -0.78 5.43 15.36
N PHE A 235 -0.94 4.33 14.64
CA PHE A 235 0.08 3.79 13.73
C PHE A 235 -0.05 4.42 12.35
N SER A 236 1.04 5.02 11.85
CA SER A 236 1.10 5.63 10.52
C SER A 236 1.75 4.69 9.51
N HIS A 237 0.99 4.20 8.53
CA HIS A 237 1.55 3.49 7.38
C HIS A 237 2.40 4.41 6.51
N LYS A 238 2.02 5.68 6.39
CA LYS A 238 2.80 6.70 5.68
C LYS A 238 4.22 6.81 6.22
N LEU A 239 4.38 6.80 7.55
CA LEU A 239 5.72 6.85 8.14
C LEU A 239 6.50 5.55 7.90
N HIS A 240 5.86 4.39 8.09
CA HIS A 240 6.54 3.09 8.01
C HIS A 240 6.76 2.63 6.57
N ALA A 241 5.70 2.49 5.78
CA ALA A 241 5.79 2.01 4.40
C ALA A 241 6.18 3.11 3.41
N GLY A 242 5.64 4.33 3.55
CA GLY A 242 5.94 5.45 2.65
C GLY A 242 7.34 6.02 2.88
N VAL A 243 7.57 6.66 4.03
CA VAL A 243 8.81 7.39 4.30
C VAL A 243 9.99 6.44 4.54
N ASN A 244 9.77 5.38 5.34
CA ASN A 244 10.82 4.43 5.67
C ASN A 244 10.95 3.28 4.65
N GLY A 245 9.99 3.11 3.73
CA GLY A 245 10.06 2.09 2.68
C GLY A 245 9.96 0.65 3.19
N ILE A 246 9.36 0.43 4.37
CA ILE A 246 9.18 -0.93 4.92
C ILE A 246 8.13 -1.66 4.08
N ASP A 247 8.51 -2.81 3.50
CA ASP A 247 7.62 -3.61 2.67
C ASP A 247 6.40 -4.12 3.45
N CYS A 248 5.24 -4.16 2.76
CA CYS A 248 3.98 -4.63 3.34
C CYS A 248 4.10 -6.04 3.94
N ASN A 249 4.83 -6.93 3.26
CA ASN A 249 5.00 -8.32 3.66
C ASN A 249 5.84 -8.50 4.94
N TYR A 250 6.64 -7.51 5.31
CA TYR A 250 7.38 -7.57 6.57
C TYR A 250 6.44 -7.69 7.78
N CYS A 251 5.38 -6.90 7.77
CA CYS A 251 4.36 -6.91 8.83
C CYS A 251 3.19 -7.83 8.50
N HIS A 252 2.76 -7.92 7.23
CA HIS A 252 1.64 -8.72 6.76
C HIS A 252 2.09 -10.00 6.03
N SER A 253 3.09 -10.69 6.57
CA SER A 253 3.75 -11.85 5.95
C SER A 253 2.80 -13.00 5.59
N SER A 254 1.65 -13.12 6.26
CA SER A 254 0.66 -14.16 5.97
C SER A 254 -0.18 -13.87 4.71
N ALA A 255 -0.14 -12.66 4.16
CA ALA A 255 -0.87 -12.31 2.94
C ALA A 255 -0.48 -13.19 1.75
N ARG A 256 0.81 -13.57 1.64
CA ARG A 256 1.31 -14.47 0.59
C ARG A 256 1.09 -15.96 0.89
N LYS A 257 0.75 -16.34 2.11
CA LYS A 257 0.75 -17.75 2.55
C LYS A 257 -0.63 -18.25 2.97
N SER A 258 -1.57 -17.35 3.21
CA SER A 258 -2.86 -17.75 3.77
C SER A 258 -4.04 -16.94 3.24
N LYS A 259 -5.24 -17.40 3.60
CA LYS A 259 -6.49 -16.68 3.32
C LYS A 259 -6.51 -15.28 3.94
N HIS A 260 -5.96 -15.13 5.14
CA HIS A 260 -5.94 -13.86 5.87
C HIS A 260 -4.52 -13.29 5.88
N SER A 261 -4.40 -11.99 5.60
CA SER A 261 -3.11 -11.30 5.67
C SER A 261 -2.56 -11.20 7.09
N GLY A 262 -3.45 -11.22 8.08
CA GLY A 262 -3.09 -11.06 9.49
C GLY A 262 -2.66 -9.64 9.85
N ILE A 263 -2.68 -9.38 11.15
CA ILE A 263 -2.05 -8.19 11.74
C ILE A 263 -0.84 -8.71 12.53
N PRO A 264 0.34 -8.07 12.43
CA PRO A 264 1.53 -8.54 13.14
C PRO A 264 1.32 -8.51 14.65
N SER A 265 1.94 -9.44 15.36
CA SER A 265 2.01 -9.38 16.82
C SER A 265 2.83 -8.17 17.27
N ALA A 266 2.62 -7.69 18.51
CA ALA A 266 3.40 -6.59 19.05
C ALA A 266 4.92 -6.87 19.09
N ASN A 267 5.32 -8.16 19.11
CA ASN A 267 6.74 -8.55 19.05
C ASN A 267 7.40 -8.19 17.71
N VAL A 268 6.66 -8.14 16.60
CA VAL A 268 7.21 -7.69 15.30
C VAL A 268 7.55 -6.20 15.37
N CYS A 269 6.74 -5.40 16.06
CA CYS A 269 7.04 -3.99 16.30
C CYS A 269 8.35 -3.82 17.09
N MET A 270 8.62 -4.72 18.03
CA MET A 270 9.81 -4.68 18.89
C MET A 270 11.11 -4.96 18.14
N ASN A 271 11.08 -5.53 16.94
CA ASN A 271 12.28 -5.69 16.12
C ASN A 271 12.97 -4.32 15.86
N CYS A 272 12.17 -3.25 15.79
CA CYS A 272 12.65 -1.89 15.62
C CYS A 272 12.51 -1.07 16.91
N HIS A 273 11.36 -1.17 17.59
CA HIS A 273 11.02 -0.31 18.72
C HIS A 273 11.71 -0.70 20.03
N ALA A 274 12.47 -1.79 20.08
CA ALA A 274 13.42 -2.02 21.16
C ALA A 274 14.52 -0.93 21.18
N ASN A 275 14.83 -0.32 20.03
CA ASN A 275 15.85 0.72 19.87
C ASN A 275 15.27 2.09 19.49
N ILE A 276 14.18 2.14 18.73
CA ILE A 276 13.48 3.37 18.35
C ILE A 276 12.39 3.64 19.38
N VAL A 277 12.72 4.43 20.38
CA VAL A 277 11.85 4.70 21.55
C VAL A 277 10.96 5.92 21.36
N GLU A 278 11.23 6.75 20.35
CA GLU A 278 10.53 8.00 20.10
C GLU A 278 10.17 8.13 18.62
N GLY A 279 8.95 8.55 18.34
CA GLY A 279 8.46 8.83 16.99
C GLY A 279 8.34 10.33 16.70
N PRO A 280 8.40 10.75 15.42
CA PRO A 280 8.44 12.18 15.05
C PRO A 280 7.12 12.92 15.32
N VAL A 281 6.00 12.23 15.41
CA VAL A 281 4.66 12.87 15.56
C VAL A 281 4.15 12.76 17.00
N HIS A 282 4.23 11.57 17.60
CA HIS A 282 3.63 11.28 18.90
C HIS A 282 4.65 11.12 20.04
N GLY A 283 5.93 11.36 19.74
CA GLY A 283 7.01 11.15 20.72
C GLY A 283 7.04 9.69 21.21
N THR A 284 7.18 9.51 22.51
CA THR A 284 7.21 8.19 23.16
C THR A 284 5.82 7.60 23.42
N LYS A 285 4.75 8.41 23.34
CA LYS A 285 3.39 8.07 23.83
C LYS A 285 2.82 6.81 23.19
N GLU A 286 2.87 6.70 21.86
CA GLU A 286 2.24 5.58 21.15
C GLU A 286 3.12 4.32 21.20
N ILE A 287 4.44 4.49 21.24
CA ILE A 287 5.42 3.40 21.38
C ILE A 287 5.32 2.77 22.78
N ALA A 288 5.09 3.56 23.82
CA ALA A 288 4.89 3.06 25.18
C ALA A 288 3.74 2.04 25.30
N LYS A 289 2.69 2.16 24.46
CA LYS A 289 1.61 1.18 24.40
C LYS A 289 2.07 -0.19 23.87
N ILE A 290 3.09 -0.20 22.98
CA ILE A 290 3.71 -1.43 22.50
C ILE A 290 4.48 -2.08 23.65
N TYR A 291 5.25 -1.30 24.40
CA TYR A 291 6.00 -1.78 25.56
C TYR A 291 5.07 -2.36 26.63
N GLU A 292 3.96 -1.69 26.91
CA GLU A 292 2.93 -2.23 27.83
C GLU A 292 2.35 -3.55 27.29
N ALA A 293 2.12 -3.66 25.98
CA ALA A 293 1.57 -4.89 25.40
C ALA A 293 2.49 -6.09 25.56
N VAL A 294 3.80 -5.90 25.38
CA VAL A 294 4.80 -6.99 25.41
C VAL A 294 5.50 -7.17 26.75
N GLY A 295 5.35 -6.21 27.70
CA GLY A 295 6.08 -6.20 28.97
C GLY A 295 7.55 -5.86 28.82
N TYR A 296 7.85 -4.78 28.08
CA TYR A 296 9.22 -4.32 27.87
C TYR A 296 9.52 -3.08 28.72
N ASP A 297 10.60 -3.12 29.47
CA ASP A 297 11.11 -2.00 30.23
C ASP A 297 12.17 -1.24 29.39
N VAL A 298 11.82 0.00 29.01
CA VAL A 298 12.68 0.83 28.16
C VAL A 298 13.94 1.31 28.85
N ASP A 299 13.91 1.47 30.18
CA ASP A 299 15.06 1.97 30.93
C ASP A 299 16.16 0.90 31.07
N SER A 300 15.74 -0.33 31.40
CA SER A 300 16.66 -1.48 31.47
C SER A 300 16.88 -2.17 30.12
N ARG A 301 16.09 -1.83 29.10
CA ARG A 301 16.07 -2.47 27.76
C ARG A 301 15.87 -3.98 27.80
N THR A 302 15.05 -4.45 28.71
CA THR A 302 14.79 -5.88 28.92
C THR A 302 13.30 -6.18 28.99
N TYR A 303 12.92 -7.42 28.66
CA TYR A 303 11.59 -7.89 28.93
C TYR A 303 11.40 -8.22 30.41
N ILE A 304 10.26 -7.84 30.97
CA ILE A 304 9.92 -8.10 32.35
C ILE A 304 9.64 -9.61 32.51
N GLU A 305 10.40 -10.26 33.36
CA GLU A 305 10.28 -11.69 33.62
C GLU A 305 8.88 -12.03 34.19
N GLY A 306 8.23 -13.04 33.62
CA GLY A 306 6.90 -13.48 34.03
C GLY A 306 5.75 -12.55 33.60
N TYR A 307 6.02 -11.53 32.77
CA TYR A 307 4.96 -10.67 32.26
C TYR A 307 4.05 -11.40 31.28
N GLU A 308 2.75 -11.33 31.51
CA GLU A 308 1.75 -11.87 30.59
C GLU A 308 1.49 -10.85 29.47
N GLN A 309 1.92 -11.15 28.26
CA GLN A 309 1.72 -10.28 27.11
C GLN A 309 0.25 -10.10 26.77
N LYS A 310 -0.13 -8.86 26.43
CA LYS A 310 -1.50 -8.48 26.08
C LYS A 310 -1.63 -8.20 24.59
N PRO A 311 -2.61 -8.79 23.89
CA PRO A 311 -2.82 -8.48 22.48
C PRO A 311 -3.32 -7.04 22.29
N ILE A 312 -2.77 -6.34 21.29
CA ILE A 312 -3.29 -5.05 20.85
C ILE A 312 -4.60 -5.31 20.11
N LYS A 313 -5.71 -4.74 20.60
CA LYS A 313 -7.05 -4.95 20.04
C LYS A 313 -7.33 -4.00 18.88
N TRP A 314 -6.69 -4.25 17.75
CA TRP A 314 -6.91 -3.47 16.53
C TRP A 314 -8.35 -3.53 16.04
N VAL A 315 -8.87 -2.41 15.57
CA VAL A 315 -10.18 -2.35 14.92
C VAL A 315 -10.03 -2.71 13.45
N ARG A 316 -10.74 -3.74 13.02
CA ARG A 316 -10.70 -4.20 11.63
C ARG A 316 -11.35 -3.18 10.71
N ILE A 317 -10.63 -2.76 9.66
CA ILE A 317 -11.09 -1.76 8.68
C ILE A 317 -11.72 -2.46 7.48
N HIS A 318 -10.94 -3.31 6.80
CA HIS A 318 -11.42 -4.05 5.62
C HIS A 318 -12.13 -5.32 6.07
N ASN A 319 -13.42 -5.39 5.77
CA ASN A 319 -14.25 -6.52 6.16
C ASN A 319 -15.20 -6.91 5.03
N LEU A 320 -15.19 -8.18 4.65
CA LEU A 320 -16.18 -8.76 3.76
C LEU A 320 -17.27 -9.46 4.59
N PRO A 321 -18.51 -9.54 4.07
CA PRO A 321 -19.56 -10.34 4.70
C PRO A 321 -19.12 -11.81 4.83
N ASP A 322 -19.58 -12.49 5.87
CA ASP A 322 -19.21 -13.89 6.14
C ASP A 322 -19.53 -14.85 4.99
N LEU A 323 -20.53 -14.49 4.17
CA LEU A 323 -20.92 -15.25 2.98
C LEU A 323 -19.94 -15.12 1.80
N ALA A 324 -18.98 -14.19 1.86
CA ALA A 324 -18.01 -13.96 0.80
C ALA A 324 -16.66 -14.60 1.15
N TYR A 325 -16.24 -15.56 0.33
CA TYR A 325 -14.88 -16.12 0.40
C TYR A 325 -13.89 -15.23 -0.31
N PHE A 326 -12.80 -14.92 0.36
CA PHE A 326 -11.65 -14.22 -0.21
C PHE A 326 -10.35 -14.83 0.32
N ASN A 327 -9.37 -15.00 -0.54
CA ASN A 327 -8.06 -15.55 -0.18
C ASN A 327 -6.94 -14.62 -0.67
N HIS A 328 -6.22 -14.00 0.26
CA HIS A 328 -5.11 -13.11 -0.06
C HIS A 328 -4.03 -13.80 -0.88
N SER A 329 -3.58 -15.00 -0.51
CA SER A 329 -2.48 -15.66 -1.20
C SER A 329 -2.80 -15.97 -2.67
N GLN A 330 -4.06 -16.26 -3.01
CA GLN A 330 -4.46 -16.46 -4.41
C GLN A 330 -4.37 -15.17 -5.23
N HIS A 331 -4.73 -14.02 -4.65
CA HIS A 331 -4.67 -12.73 -5.33
C HIS A 331 -3.25 -12.18 -5.41
N VAL A 332 -2.51 -12.24 -4.29
CA VAL A 332 -1.17 -11.64 -4.21
C VAL A 332 -0.11 -12.51 -4.88
N VAL A 333 -0.21 -13.85 -4.80
CA VAL A 333 0.82 -14.76 -5.36
C VAL A 333 0.42 -15.27 -6.74
N ALA A 334 -0.75 -15.91 -6.87
CA ALA A 334 -1.18 -16.45 -8.15
C ALA A 334 -1.65 -15.35 -9.12
N GLY A 335 -2.37 -14.34 -8.60
CA GLY A 335 -2.86 -13.20 -9.39
C GLY A 335 -1.83 -12.11 -9.63
N ASN A 336 -0.73 -12.10 -8.89
CA ASN A 336 0.29 -11.04 -8.90
C ASN A 336 -0.31 -9.62 -8.78
N ILE A 337 -1.31 -9.47 -7.89
CA ILE A 337 -2.05 -8.22 -7.67
C ILE A 337 -1.38 -7.45 -6.54
N ASP A 338 -1.08 -6.18 -6.77
CA ASP A 338 -0.52 -5.28 -5.79
C ASP A 338 -1.50 -4.98 -4.66
N CYS A 339 -0.98 -4.73 -3.46
CA CYS A 339 -1.79 -4.45 -2.28
C CYS A 339 -2.68 -3.23 -2.47
N GLN A 340 -2.17 -2.22 -3.17
CA GLN A 340 -2.82 -0.94 -3.45
C GLN A 340 -4.08 -1.07 -4.30
N GLU A 341 -4.18 -2.07 -5.17
CA GLU A 341 -5.36 -2.29 -6.00
C GLU A 341 -6.65 -2.48 -5.18
N CYS A 342 -6.51 -3.06 -3.99
CA CYS A 342 -7.64 -3.31 -3.09
C CYS A 342 -7.68 -2.37 -1.89
N HIS A 343 -6.51 -1.98 -1.39
CA HIS A 343 -6.37 -1.19 -0.16
C HIS A 343 -6.16 0.30 -0.41
N GLY A 344 -5.91 0.72 -1.67
CA GLY A 344 -5.52 2.08 -2.03
C GLY A 344 -4.07 2.38 -1.64
N PRO A 345 -3.62 3.63 -1.75
CA PRO A 345 -2.25 4.04 -1.45
C PRO A 345 -1.99 4.07 0.06
N ILE A 346 -1.93 2.88 0.67
CA ILE A 346 -1.75 2.71 2.13
C ILE A 346 -0.48 3.42 2.62
N GLU A 347 0.57 3.42 1.81
CA GLU A 347 1.85 4.10 2.08
C GLU A 347 1.73 5.63 2.16
N GLU A 348 0.59 6.20 1.78
CA GLU A 348 0.29 7.63 1.94
C GLU A 348 -0.64 7.91 3.13
N MET A 349 -1.15 6.87 3.80
CA MET A 349 -2.15 7.00 4.85
C MET A 349 -1.52 7.06 6.24
N ASP A 350 -1.70 8.20 6.93
CA ASP A 350 -1.40 8.29 8.36
C ASP A 350 -2.39 7.48 9.20
N VAL A 351 -3.66 7.52 8.86
CA VAL A 351 -4.70 6.67 9.45
C VAL A 351 -5.38 5.92 8.33
N VAL A 352 -5.30 4.61 8.35
CA VAL A 352 -5.87 3.74 7.32
C VAL A 352 -7.39 3.84 7.29
N TYR A 353 -7.93 3.89 6.10
CA TYR A 353 -9.37 3.84 5.84
C TYR A 353 -9.65 2.90 4.67
N GLN A 354 -10.88 2.41 4.59
CA GLN A 354 -11.29 1.58 3.45
C GLN A 354 -11.54 2.48 2.22
N GLN A 355 -10.64 2.44 1.26
CA GLN A 355 -10.76 3.24 0.02
C GLN A 355 -11.72 2.59 -0.96
N GLU A 356 -11.50 1.31 -1.28
CA GLU A 356 -12.30 0.61 -2.27
C GLU A 356 -13.64 0.10 -1.71
N LYS A 357 -14.64 -0.01 -2.59
CA LYS A 357 -15.99 -0.43 -2.19
C LYS A 357 -16.05 -1.88 -1.75
N LEU A 358 -15.19 -2.73 -2.28
CA LEU A 358 -15.14 -4.18 -2.05
C LEU A 358 -16.50 -4.88 -2.19
N THR A 359 -17.33 -4.38 -3.12
CA THR A 359 -18.63 -4.98 -3.42
C THR A 359 -18.49 -6.15 -4.39
N MET A 360 -19.51 -7.03 -4.46
CA MET A 360 -19.53 -8.11 -5.44
C MET A 360 -19.33 -7.59 -6.88
N GLY A 361 -20.00 -6.48 -7.25
CA GLY A 361 -19.83 -5.86 -8.57
C GLY A 361 -18.41 -5.36 -8.82
N TRP A 362 -17.74 -4.82 -7.80
CA TRP A 362 -16.35 -4.39 -7.90
C TRP A 362 -15.42 -5.58 -8.17
N CYS A 363 -15.57 -6.67 -7.41
CA CYS A 363 -14.79 -7.90 -7.62
C CYS A 363 -15.04 -8.51 -9.02
N ILE A 364 -16.30 -8.58 -9.46
CA ILE A 364 -16.69 -9.13 -10.77
C ILE A 364 -16.06 -8.31 -11.91
N ASN A 365 -16.05 -6.98 -11.81
CA ASN A 365 -15.46 -6.14 -12.85
C ASN A 365 -13.94 -6.35 -12.91
N CYS A 366 -13.26 -6.39 -11.76
CA CYS A 366 -11.84 -6.72 -11.71
C CYS A 366 -11.56 -8.09 -12.38
N HIS A 367 -12.33 -9.14 -12.07
CA HIS A 367 -12.14 -10.47 -12.66
C HIS A 367 -12.43 -10.52 -14.18
N ARG A 368 -13.24 -9.60 -14.72
CA ARG A 368 -13.47 -9.47 -16.17
C ARG A 368 -12.30 -8.84 -16.88
N ASP A 369 -11.67 -7.86 -16.26
CA ASP A 369 -10.65 -7.03 -16.89
C ASP A 369 -9.23 -7.56 -16.61
N THR A 370 -9.00 -8.22 -15.46
CA THR A 370 -7.67 -8.71 -15.07
C THR A 370 -7.26 -9.90 -15.92
N LYS A 371 -6.13 -9.77 -16.60
CA LYS A 371 -5.47 -10.85 -17.34
C LYS A 371 -4.75 -11.77 -16.36
N ILE A 372 -4.74 -13.06 -16.66
CA ILE A 372 -3.94 -14.02 -15.91
C ILE A 372 -2.48 -13.93 -16.35
N ASP A 373 -1.58 -14.02 -15.39
CA ASP A 373 -0.13 -14.09 -15.64
C ASP A 373 0.26 -15.51 -16.02
N LEU A 374 0.42 -15.76 -17.34
CA LEU A 374 0.77 -17.09 -17.86
C LEU A 374 2.21 -17.51 -17.55
N ASP A 375 3.08 -16.57 -17.15
CA ASP A 375 4.44 -16.88 -16.72
C ASP A 375 4.46 -17.40 -15.27
N ASN A 376 3.39 -17.15 -14.50
CA ASN A 376 3.25 -17.70 -13.17
C ASN A 376 3.02 -19.22 -13.23
N PRO A 377 3.83 -20.03 -12.51
CA PRO A 377 3.73 -21.51 -12.52
C PRO A 377 2.32 -22.03 -12.18
N TYR A 378 1.54 -21.28 -11.44
CA TYR A 378 0.16 -21.64 -11.11
C TYR A 378 -0.73 -21.75 -12.35
N TYR A 379 -0.44 -20.99 -13.40
CA TYR A 379 -1.24 -20.94 -14.62
C TYR A 379 -0.63 -21.69 -15.81
N HIS A 380 0.51 -22.36 -15.65
CA HIS A 380 1.18 -23.08 -16.74
C HIS A 380 0.29 -24.11 -17.45
N GLU A 381 -0.69 -24.69 -16.75
CA GLU A 381 -1.65 -25.62 -17.37
C GLU A 381 -2.53 -24.99 -18.46
N TYR A 382 -2.66 -23.64 -18.43
CA TYR A 382 -3.44 -22.90 -19.43
C TYR A 382 -2.62 -22.56 -20.70
N ASN A 383 -1.29 -22.73 -20.70
CA ASN A 383 -0.45 -22.42 -21.85
C ASN A 383 -0.84 -23.24 -23.09
N ASP A 384 -1.05 -24.55 -22.93
CA ASP A 384 -1.51 -25.44 -24.01
C ASP A 384 -2.88 -25.01 -24.54
N TRP A 385 -3.76 -24.53 -23.65
CA TRP A 385 -5.07 -24.05 -24.04
C TRP A 385 -4.99 -22.76 -24.85
N VAL A 386 -4.11 -21.81 -24.44
CA VAL A 386 -3.87 -20.55 -25.14
C VAL A 386 -3.32 -20.82 -26.54
N GLU A 387 -2.32 -21.68 -26.64
CA GLU A 387 -1.70 -22.06 -27.93
C GLU A 387 -2.72 -22.69 -28.89
N LYS A 388 -3.50 -23.64 -28.38
CA LYS A 388 -4.52 -24.35 -29.16
C LYS A 388 -5.62 -23.42 -29.68
N HIS A 389 -6.04 -22.45 -28.89
CA HIS A 389 -7.16 -21.55 -29.22
C HIS A 389 -6.68 -20.23 -29.80
N LYS A 390 -5.38 -19.99 -29.94
CA LYS A 390 -4.76 -18.74 -30.43
C LYS A 390 -5.30 -17.49 -29.70
N LYS A 391 -5.65 -17.64 -28.41
CA LYS A 391 -6.22 -16.58 -27.57
C LYS A 391 -5.08 -16.07 -26.66
N VAL A 392 -4.56 -14.89 -26.97
CA VAL A 392 -3.41 -14.30 -26.25
C VAL A 392 -3.82 -13.69 -24.92
N ASP A 393 -5.06 -13.25 -24.79
CA ASP A 393 -5.56 -12.54 -23.59
C ASP A 393 -6.59 -13.40 -22.85
N LEU A 394 -6.14 -14.16 -21.87
CA LEU A 394 -7.04 -14.82 -20.91
C LEU A 394 -7.25 -13.92 -19.69
N THR A 395 -8.52 -13.71 -19.36
CA THR A 395 -8.90 -13.02 -18.11
C THR A 395 -9.32 -14.03 -17.06
N VAL A 396 -9.39 -13.59 -15.82
CA VAL A 396 -9.87 -14.40 -14.68
C VAL A 396 -11.29 -14.93 -14.95
N GLU A 397 -12.15 -14.16 -15.65
CA GLU A 397 -13.48 -14.61 -16.13
C GLU A 397 -13.36 -15.88 -16.97
N ASN A 398 -12.39 -15.95 -17.88
CA ASN A 398 -12.24 -17.07 -18.83
C ASN A 398 -11.86 -18.39 -18.13
N ILE A 399 -11.30 -18.34 -16.95
CA ILE A 399 -10.90 -19.51 -16.14
C ILE A 399 -11.90 -19.81 -15.02
N GLY A 400 -13.12 -19.27 -15.11
CA GLY A 400 -14.20 -19.54 -14.14
C GLY A 400 -14.21 -18.62 -12.91
N GLY A 401 -13.49 -17.49 -12.95
CA GLY A 401 -13.42 -16.53 -11.82
C GLY A 401 -14.74 -15.82 -11.50
N LEU A 402 -15.78 -15.97 -12.35
CA LEU A 402 -17.13 -15.42 -12.11
C LEU A 402 -18.14 -16.47 -11.62
N GLU A 403 -17.72 -17.73 -11.43
CA GLU A 403 -18.61 -18.76 -10.89
C GLU A 403 -19.01 -18.44 -9.46
N CYS A 404 -20.30 -18.50 -9.15
CA CYS A 404 -20.83 -18.16 -7.83
C CYS A 404 -20.12 -18.91 -6.68
N GLY A 405 -19.87 -20.20 -6.87
CA GLY A 405 -19.21 -21.07 -5.89
C GLY A 405 -17.72 -20.77 -5.66
N LYS A 406 -17.08 -19.86 -6.41
CA LYS A 406 -15.70 -19.40 -6.15
C LYS A 406 -15.67 -18.35 -5.05
N CYS A 407 -16.75 -17.57 -4.89
CA CYS A 407 -16.84 -16.50 -3.93
C CYS A 407 -17.88 -16.75 -2.82
N HIS A 408 -18.82 -17.68 -3.03
CA HIS A 408 -19.88 -18.00 -2.09
C HIS A 408 -19.90 -19.49 -1.77
N TYR A 409 -20.14 -19.88 -0.50
CA TYR A 409 -20.32 -21.27 -0.04
C TYR A 409 -21.59 -21.45 0.75
#